data_f7572106c576383cdfa159b6b93ccc7d
#
_entry.id   f7572106c576383cdfa159b6b93ccc7d
#
_cell.length_a   1.000
_cell.length_b   1.000
_cell.length_c   1.000
_cell.angle_alpha   90.00
_cell.angle_beta   90.00
_cell.angle_gamma   90.00
#
_symmetry.space_group_name_H-M   'P 1'
#
loop_
_entity.id
_entity.type
_entity.pdbx_description
1 polymer ?
#
loop_
_entity_poly.entity_id
_entity_poly.type
_entity_poly.pdbx_seq_one_letter_code
_entity_poly.pdbx_strand_id
1 'polypeptide(L)'
;NRIMKIVDGQKSAKIASVKTTQRKQQAPNPFNLTNLQTESYKLFKITPKRTLEIAQKLYVNGWTSYPRTSSQQLDPKLGFKNILSMLAKQATYKQLASELLKYKELKPNNGKKTDPAHPAIYPTGTFPDQELHDRERKVYDLIVKRFFATFAPAATRESQTVELDVKAELFSTKGTRTVEPGWHRFYAPYVRLEEVKLPEMKEGEIITVEKITSLAKETQPPKRYNQSSIIKELEKRNLGTKATRADILDRLFLRGYIEGVQITATELGIGTVKLLEKHAPIIVDEKLTADIELEMETIRAAKDEAQGRKTEVKILDGAKKRLNDLFVVYKKKEAEVGQEILTYIKETRFIASKQRILGNDPKTGKEVLVRIGKFGPLAQIGKKDEETGETPKFAAIPQTINIDDINLTEALALFQLPKIVGKDPETGEDIKVNIGRFGPYVQFGPKLYASIPKEDDPYTIDFKRAMEIVAIKKQLEKEKHIQTFEKEGIKVLKGRYGPYVTDGNKNVTVPKDKDPKELTLEECQEMIKNAPTKKWGKKKKATKKKATTKKKATTKKKATKKKKTTKKKTVAKKK
;
A
#
# COMPACT_ATOMS: atom_id res chain seq x y z
N ASN A 1 34.16 13.63 35.42
CA ASN A 1 34.61 14.53 36.52
C ASN A 1 36.13 14.77 36.56
N ARG A 2 37.04 13.81 36.22
CA ARG A 2 38.50 14.02 36.20
C ARG A 2 38.88 15.11 35.19
N ILE A 3 38.46 14.99 33.95
CA ILE A 3 38.75 15.94 32.86
C ILE A 3 38.30 17.35 33.25
N MET A 4 37.05 17.51 33.73
CA MET A 4 36.53 18.82 34.14
C MET A 4 37.37 19.51 35.21
N LYS A 5 37.92 18.75 36.20
CA LYS A 5 38.83 19.34 37.23
C LYS A 5 40.11 19.91 36.63
N ILE A 6 40.59 19.37 35.49
CA ILE A 6 41.82 19.80 34.82
C ILE A 6 41.56 21.01 33.91
N VAL A 7 40.43 20.99 33.19
CA VAL A 7 40.17 21.96 32.11
C VAL A 7 39.22 23.10 32.50
N ASP A 8 38.60 23.03 33.67
CA ASP A 8 37.71 24.08 34.15
C ASP A 8 38.43 25.42 34.29
N GLY A 9 37.79 26.49 33.85
CA GLY A 9 38.36 27.84 33.88
C GLY A 9 39.49 28.10 32.85
N GLN A 10 39.88 27.12 32.03
CA GLN A 10 40.87 27.36 30.99
C GLN A 10 40.29 28.23 29.87
N LYS A 11 41.03 29.29 29.50
CA LYS A 11 40.61 30.28 28.49
C LYS A 11 41.29 30.10 27.14
N SER A 12 42.20 29.14 27.01
CA SER A 12 42.94 28.87 25.79
C SER A 12 43.12 27.38 25.54
N ALA A 13 43.17 27.00 24.28
CA ALA A 13 43.52 25.67 23.80
C ALA A 13 44.59 25.80 22.70
N LYS A 14 45.53 24.85 22.66
CA LYS A 14 46.50 24.75 21.60
C LYS A 14 46.03 23.74 20.55
N ILE A 15 46.12 24.06 19.26
CA ILE A 15 45.87 23.11 18.18
C ILE A 15 46.99 22.08 18.18
N ALA A 16 46.67 20.85 18.59
CA ALA A 16 47.63 19.76 18.70
C ALA A 16 47.88 19.07 17.34
N SER A 17 46.84 18.92 16.53
CA SER A 17 46.96 18.37 15.17
C SER A 17 45.83 18.81 14.26
N VAL A 18 46.11 18.89 12.94
CA VAL A 18 45.15 19.14 11.88
C VAL A 18 45.31 18.07 10.80
N LYS A 19 44.36 17.12 10.76
CA LYS A 19 44.37 16.03 9.77
C LYS A 19 43.31 16.26 8.72
N THR A 20 43.69 16.44 7.44
CA THR A 20 42.81 16.58 6.33
C THR A 20 42.85 15.33 5.44
N THR A 21 41.68 14.79 5.15
CA THR A 21 41.54 13.63 4.26
C THR A 21 40.50 13.90 3.19
N GLN A 22 40.83 13.53 1.95
CA GLN A 22 39.89 13.62 0.84
C GLN A 22 39.47 12.24 0.38
N ARG A 23 38.19 12.09 0.06
CA ARG A 23 37.66 10.86 -0.52
C ARG A 23 36.75 11.16 -1.70
N LYS A 24 36.85 10.32 -2.73
CA LYS A 24 35.92 10.35 -3.86
C LYS A 24 34.62 9.63 -3.49
N GLN A 25 33.50 10.31 -3.62
CA GLN A 25 32.17 9.78 -3.45
C GLN A 25 31.61 9.48 -4.84
N GLN A 26 31.46 8.19 -5.16
CA GLN A 26 30.92 7.75 -6.44
C GLN A 26 29.49 8.22 -6.64
N ALA A 27 29.10 8.42 -7.90
CA ALA A 27 27.74 8.71 -8.30
C ALA A 27 26.78 7.62 -7.82
N PRO A 28 25.50 7.92 -7.55
CA PRO A 28 24.54 6.91 -7.17
C PRO A 28 24.23 5.99 -8.35
N ASN A 29 23.91 4.73 -8.06
CA ASN A 29 23.46 3.78 -9.08
C ASN A 29 22.09 4.18 -9.64
N PRO A 30 21.76 3.77 -10.89
CA PRO A 30 20.43 3.90 -11.44
C PRO A 30 19.33 3.35 -10.51
N PHE A 31 18.13 3.89 -10.58
CA PHE A 31 17.04 3.45 -9.74
C PHE A 31 16.53 2.05 -10.11
N ASN A 32 16.46 1.17 -9.14
CA ASN A 32 15.46 0.12 -9.11
C ASN A 32 14.21 0.59 -8.34
N LEU A 33 13.15 -0.22 -8.32
CA LEU A 33 11.90 0.17 -7.65
C LEU A 33 12.09 0.50 -6.17
N THR A 34 12.80 -0.33 -5.41
CA THR A 34 13.02 -0.12 -3.97
C THR A 34 13.73 1.20 -3.71
N ASN A 35 14.79 1.51 -4.49
CA ASN A 35 15.52 2.75 -4.33
C ASN A 35 14.67 3.97 -4.69
N LEU A 36 13.86 3.90 -5.75
CA LEU A 36 12.93 4.96 -6.11
C LEU A 36 11.90 5.21 -5.00
N GLN A 37 11.27 4.15 -4.47
CA GLN A 37 10.29 4.23 -3.39
C GLN A 37 10.89 4.84 -2.12
N THR A 38 12.09 4.38 -1.75
CA THR A 38 12.75 4.85 -0.52
C THR A 38 13.24 6.29 -0.62
N GLU A 39 13.73 6.70 -1.80
CA GLU A 39 14.17 8.07 -2.03
C GLU A 39 12.97 9.03 -2.11
N SER A 40 11.90 8.66 -2.81
CA SER A 40 10.65 9.43 -2.87
C SER A 40 10.03 9.66 -1.48
N TYR A 41 10.05 8.62 -0.62
CA TYR A 41 9.58 8.79 0.75
C TYR A 41 10.50 9.71 1.58
N LYS A 42 11.81 9.53 1.45
CA LYS A 42 12.80 10.35 2.18
C LYS A 42 12.69 11.83 1.80
N LEU A 43 12.56 12.13 0.52
CA LEU A 43 12.55 13.50 0.00
C LEU A 43 11.19 14.18 0.09
N PHE A 44 10.12 13.48 -0.28
CA PHE A 44 8.79 14.05 -0.53
C PHE A 44 7.70 13.49 0.38
N LYS A 45 8.02 12.50 1.24
CA LYS A 45 7.03 11.77 2.04
C LYS A 45 5.95 11.04 1.20
N ILE A 46 6.24 10.77 -0.08
CA ILE A 46 5.37 9.96 -0.93
C ILE A 46 5.54 8.50 -0.53
N THR A 47 4.43 7.84 -0.16
CA THR A 47 4.47 6.45 0.29
C THR A 47 4.99 5.50 -0.80
N PRO A 48 5.59 4.35 -0.45
CA PRO A 48 6.08 3.38 -1.43
C PRO A 48 5.02 2.93 -2.43
N LYS A 49 3.77 2.71 -1.98
CA LYS A 49 2.64 2.37 -2.85
C LYS A 49 2.34 3.49 -3.83
N ARG A 50 2.19 4.72 -3.32
CA ARG A 50 1.90 5.87 -4.18
C ARG A 50 3.03 6.17 -5.17
N THR A 51 4.29 5.96 -4.77
CA THR A 51 5.44 6.08 -5.68
C THR A 51 5.33 5.07 -6.83
N LEU A 52 4.97 3.81 -6.54
CA LEU A 52 4.78 2.79 -7.57
C LEU A 52 3.62 3.14 -8.52
N GLU A 53 2.49 3.61 -7.99
CA GLU A 53 1.35 4.06 -8.81
C GLU A 53 1.74 5.19 -9.76
N ILE A 54 2.46 6.19 -9.25
CA ILE A 54 2.99 7.31 -10.07
C ILE A 54 3.95 6.78 -11.14
N ALA A 55 4.94 5.98 -10.75
CA ALA A 55 5.92 5.43 -11.70
C ALA A 55 5.24 4.55 -12.76
N GLN A 56 4.19 3.79 -12.40
CA GLN A 56 3.39 3.01 -13.34
C GLN A 56 2.63 3.92 -14.32
N LYS A 57 2.08 5.05 -13.86
CA LYS A 57 1.44 6.04 -14.72
C LYS A 57 2.44 6.65 -15.69
N LEU A 58 3.63 7.05 -15.21
CA LEU A 58 4.69 7.60 -16.06
C LEU A 58 5.13 6.59 -17.15
N TYR A 59 5.21 5.31 -16.80
CA TYR A 59 5.52 4.24 -17.76
C TYR A 59 4.42 4.04 -18.82
N VAL A 60 3.15 3.98 -18.41
CA VAL A 60 2.02 3.78 -19.34
C VAL A 60 1.94 4.92 -20.36
N ASN A 61 2.32 6.14 -19.97
CA ASN A 61 2.41 7.29 -20.86
C ASN A 61 3.73 7.34 -21.68
N GLY A 62 4.60 6.36 -21.53
CA GLY A 62 5.84 6.28 -22.32
C GLY A 62 6.95 7.25 -21.87
N TRP A 63 6.84 7.89 -20.70
CA TRP A 63 7.81 8.90 -20.23
C TRP A 63 8.98 8.29 -19.45
N THR A 64 8.78 7.10 -18.89
CA THR A 64 9.83 6.34 -18.20
C THR A 64 9.79 4.87 -18.60
N SER A 65 10.88 4.14 -18.33
CA SER A 65 10.92 2.69 -18.45
C SER A 65 10.05 1.99 -17.40
N TYR A 66 9.84 0.67 -17.54
CA TYR A 66 9.03 -0.14 -16.63
C TYR A 66 9.52 -0.08 -15.19
N PRO A 67 8.69 0.32 -14.22
CA PRO A 67 9.16 0.61 -12.87
C PRO A 67 9.38 -0.62 -11.98
N ARG A 68 8.76 -1.77 -12.29
CA ARG A 68 8.87 -2.96 -11.43
C ARG A 68 10.12 -3.77 -11.79
N THR A 69 11.27 -3.17 -11.62
CA THR A 69 12.59 -3.77 -11.87
C THR A 69 13.43 -3.81 -10.60
N SER A 70 14.22 -4.87 -10.45
CA SER A 70 15.30 -4.97 -9.45
C SER A 70 16.63 -4.45 -9.98
N SER A 71 16.74 -4.25 -11.29
CA SER A 71 17.99 -3.83 -11.93
C SER A 71 18.44 -2.44 -11.51
N GLN A 72 19.73 -2.30 -11.32
CA GLN A 72 20.45 -1.05 -11.15
C GLN A 72 21.42 -0.84 -12.32
N GLN A 73 21.11 -1.43 -13.48
CA GLN A 73 21.97 -1.37 -14.65
C GLN A 73 21.25 -0.74 -15.83
N LEU A 74 21.99 0.10 -16.55
CA LEU A 74 21.61 0.70 -17.82
C LEU A 74 22.54 0.14 -18.90
N ASP A 75 21.97 -0.46 -19.95
CA ASP A 75 22.70 -0.99 -21.09
C ASP A 75 23.00 0.14 -22.08
N PRO A 76 24.22 0.24 -22.64
CA PRO A 76 24.54 1.21 -23.69
C PRO A 76 23.62 1.14 -24.91
N LYS A 77 23.02 -0.02 -25.19
CA LYS A 77 22.03 -0.20 -26.28
C LYS A 77 20.77 0.66 -26.13
N LEU A 78 20.53 1.24 -24.95
CA LEU A 78 19.41 2.15 -24.70
C LEU A 78 19.56 3.51 -25.45
N GLY A 79 20.73 3.81 -26.00
CA GLY A 79 20.94 5.01 -26.79
C GLY A 79 20.97 6.29 -25.93
N PHE A 80 21.79 6.35 -24.89
CA PHE A 80 21.85 7.45 -23.93
C PHE A 80 21.94 8.83 -24.55
N LYS A 81 22.72 8.98 -25.68
CA LYS A 81 22.84 10.27 -26.38
C LYS A 81 21.49 10.75 -26.91
N ASN A 82 20.66 9.85 -27.45
CA ASN A 82 19.34 10.22 -27.95
C ASN A 82 18.43 10.67 -26.80
N ILE A 83 18.41 9.92 -25.68
CA ILE A 83 17.63 10.27 -24.49
C ILE A 83 18.05 11.66 -23.98
N LEU A 84 19.36 11.90 -23.82
CA LEU A 84 19.88 13.19 -23.36
C LEU A 84 19.56 14.32 -24.34
N SER A 85 19.65 14.08 -25.67
CA SER A 85 19.31 15.07 -26.68
C SER A 85 17.84 15.48 -26.64
N MET A 86 16.93 14.53 -26.36
CA MET A 86 15.53 14.83 -26.18
C MET A 86 15.29 15.61 -24.87
N LEU A 87 15.92 15.21 -23.77
CA LEU A 87 15.83 15.92 -22.49
C LEU A 87 16.42 17.33 -22.58
N ALA A 88 17.46 17.55 -23.41
CA ALA A 88 18.06 18.88 -23.64
C ALA A 88 17.11 19.86 -24.33
N LYS A 89 16.05 19.40 -25.00
CA LYS A 89 15.01 20.27 -25.56
C LYS A 89 14.12 20.91 -24.51
N GLN A 90 14.11 20.37 -23.29
CA GLN A 90 13.31 20.86 -22.17
C GLN A 90 14.10 21.91 -21.40
N ALA A 91 13.52 23.11 -21.19
CA ALA A 91 14.21 24.23 -20.53
C ALA A 91 14.81 23.81 -19.17
N THR A 92 14.05 23.03 -18.36
CA THR A 92 14.46 22.55 -17.02
C THR A 92 15.71 21.66 -17.05
N TYR A 93 15.90 20.88 -18.10
CA TYR A 93 16.97 19.87 -18.18
C TYR A 93 18.08 20.26 -19.16
N LYS A 94 17.85 21.29 -20.00
CA LYS A 94 18.72 21.72 -21.11
C LYS A 94 20.18 21.82 -20.70
N GLN A 95 20.46 22.56 -19.64
CA GLN A 95 21.83 22.84 -19.22
C GLN A 95 22.61 21.56 -18.87
N LEU A 96 22.03 20.74 -17.98
CA LEU A 96 22.69 19.52 -17.48
C LEU A 96 22.78 18.44 -18.55
N ALA A 97 21.73 18.26 -19.35
CA ALA A 97 21.74 17.29 -20.45
C ALA A 97 22.75 17.67 -21.52
N SER A 98 22.83 18.97 -21.92
CA SER A 98 23.80 19.46 -22.89
C SER A 98 25.24 19.31 -22.40
N GLU A 99 25.48 19.42 -21.12
CA GLU A 99 26.80 19.19 -20.53
C GLU A 99 27.20 17.71 -20.61
N LEU A 100 26.30 16.78 -20.26
CA LEU A 100 26.58 15.35 -20.39
C LEU A 100 26.81 14.93 -21.83
N LEU A 101 26.13 15.55 -22.80
CA LEU A 101 26.35 15.29 -24.23
C LEU A 101 27.76 15.64 -24.71
N LYS A 102 28.50 16.51 -24.00
CA LYS A 102 29.90 16.83 -24.30
C LYS A 102 30.87 15.74 -23.81
N TYR A 103 30.44 14.80 -22.99
CA TYR A 103 31.32 13.73 -22.52
C TYR A 103 31.65 12.77 -23.66
N LYS A 104 32.93 12.45 -23.80
CA LYS A 104 33.43 11.54 -24.83
C LYS A 104 32.73 10.19 -24.78
N GLU A 105 32.52 9.68 -23.55
CA GLU A 105 31.86 8.43 -23.28
C GLU A 105 30.82 8.62 -22.17
N LEU A 106 29.62 8.05 -22.35
CA LEU A 106 28.56 8.03 -21.38
C LEU A 106 28.50 6.64 -20.71
N LYS A 107 29.25 6.50 -19.63
CA LYS A 107 29.31 5.27 -18.83
C LYS A 107 28.59 5.46 -17.51
N PRO A 108 27.41 4.82 -17.31
CA PRO A 108 26.67 4.95 -16.06
C PRO A 108 27.38 4.22 -14.93
N ASN A 109 27.30 4.75 -13.72
CA ASN A 109 27.74 4.05 -12.51
C ASN A 109 26.73 2.95 -12.12
N ASN A 110 26.77 1.83 -12.86
CA ASN A 110 25.88 0.71 -12.69
C ASN A 110 26.09 0.03 -11.33
N GLY A 111 24.97 -0.43 -10.71
CA GLY A 111 25.01 -1.22 -9.47
C GLY A 111 25.17 -2.70 -9.74
N LYS A 112 25.25 -3.49 -8.67
CA LYS A 112 25.40 -4.95 -8.76
C LYS A 112 24.11 -5.72 -9.05
N LYS A 113 22.94 -5.10 -8.74
CA LYS A 113 21.65 -5.76 -8.92
C LYS A 113 21.23 -5.78 -10.39
N THR A 114 20.79 -6.93 -10.84
CA THR A 114 20.28 -7.17 -12.19
C THR A 114 18.81 -7.58 -12.16
N ASP A 115 18.17 -7.53 -13.30
CA ASP A 115 16.83 -8.08 -13.55
C ASP A 115 16.88 -8.70 -14.96
N PRO A 116 16.44 -9.94 -15.15
CA PRO A 116 16.61 -10.64 -16.43
C PRO A 116 15.75 -10.04 -17.55
N ALA A 117 14.66 -9.34 -17.18
CA ALA A 117 13.67 -8.84 -18.14
C ALA A 117 13.75 -7.32 -18.37
N HIS A 118 14.22 -6.55 -17.39
CA HIS A 118 14.12 -5.10 -17.43
C HIS A 118 15.39 -4.40 -16.95
N PRO A 119 15.81 -3.31 -17.61
CA PRO A 119 16.88 -2.44 -17.10
C PRO A 119 16.42 -1.68 -15.84
N ALA A 120 17.31 -0.88 -15.29
CA ALA A 120 16.97 0.10 -14.27
C ALA A 120 15.92 1.11 -14.77
N ILE A 121 15.29 1.85 -13.83
CA ILE A 121 14.32 2.90 -14.17
C ILE A 121 15.07 4.11 -14.74
N TYR A 122 14.66 4.56 -15.94
CA TYR A 122 15.22 5.71 -16.63
C TYR A 122 14.15 6.49 -17.40
N PRO A 123 14.37 7.77 -17.72
CA PRO A 123 13.48 8.55 -18.58
C PRO A 123 13.69 8.15 -20.05
N THR A 124 12.61 8.02 -20.81
CA THR A 124 12.71 7.66 -22.26
C THR A 124 13.19 8.82 -23.14
N GLY A 125 13.13 10.05 -22.61
CA GLY A 125 13.34 11.27 -23.36
C GLY A 125 12.08 11.87 -23.95
N THR A 126 10.99 11.09 -24.05
CA THR A 126 9.67 11.61 -24.41
C THR A 126 9.19 12.55 -23.31
N PHE A 127 8.68 13.69 -23.72
CA PHE A 127 8.22 14.71 -22.78
C PHE A 127 6.75 14.52 -22.43
N PRO A 128 6.35 14.75 -21.17
CA PRO A 128 4.95 14.86 -20.84
C PRO A 128 4.28 15.99 -21.63
N ASP A 129 3.35 15.63 -22.49
CA ASP A 129 2.48 16.52 -23.25
C ASP A 129 1.31 17.05 -22.41
N GLN A 130 1.10 16.46 -21.24
CA GLN A 130 0.09 16.83 -20.26
C GLN A 130 0.74 17.44 -19.01
N GLU A 131 0.00 18.30 -18.32
CA GLU A 131 0.45 18.84 -17.05
C GLU A 131 0.52 17.75 -15.97
N LEU A 132 1.73 17.49 -15.48
CA LEU A 132 1.94 16.57 -14.36
C LEU A 132 1.48 17.22 -13.05
N HIS A 133 0.72 16.50 -12.25
CA HIS A 133 0.45 16.89 -10.87
C HIS A 133 1.76 17.00 -10.06
N ASP A 134 1.77 17.82 -9.01
CA ASP A 134 2.98 18.12 -8.23
C ASP A 134 3.77 16.86 -7.80
N ARG A 135 3.09 15.83 -7.30
CA ARG A 135 3.75 14.57 -6.89
C ARG A 135 4.31 13.79 -8.08
N GLU A 136 3.63 13.79 -9.21
CA GLU A 136 4.08 13.14 -10.44
C GLU A 136 5.31 13.84 -11.02
N ARG A 137 5.28 15.16 -11.03
CA ARG A 137 6.40 16.00 -11.45
C ARG A 137 7.64 15.75 -10.58
N LYS A 138 7.47 15.69 -9.25
CA LYS A 138 8.58 15.40 -8.32
C LYS A 138 9.20 14.02 -8.55
N VAL A 139 8.38 12.99 -8.79
CA VAL A 139 8.89 11.63 -9.05
C VAL A 139 9.57 11.56 -10.43
N TYR A 140 9.00 12.20 -11.46
CA TYR A 140 9.60 12.27 -12.78
C TYR A 140 10.95 13.00 -12.75
N ASP A 141 11.00 14.20 -12.16
CA ASP A 141 12.25 14.97 -12.01
C ASP A 141 13.30 14.18 -11.23
N LEU A 142 12.91 13.49 -10.17
CA LEU A 142 13.81 12.63 -9.40
C LEU A 142 14.43 11.53 -10.28
N ILE A 143 13.64 10.90 -11.17
CA ILE A 143 14.13 9.88 -12.11
C ILE A 143 15.10 10.49 -13.10
N VAL A 144 14.76 11.65 -13.69
CA VAL A 144 15.63 12.35 -14.65
C VAL A 144 16.96 12.77 -14.00
N LYS A 145 16.90 13.40 -12.83
CA LYS A 145 18.10 13.83 -12.09
C LYS A 145 18.98 12.66 -11.66
N ARG A 146 18.36 11.54 -11.27
CA ARG A 146 19.11 10.30 -10.98
C ARG A 146 19.81 9.76 -12.23
N PHE A 147 19.13 9.74 -13.35
CA PHE A 147 19.70 9.32 -14.63
C PHE A 147 20.92 10.17 -14.99
N PHE A 148 20.83 11.50 -14.91
CA PHE A 148 21.96 12.40 -15.14
C PHE A 148 23.12 12.12 -14.19
N ALA A 149 22.85 12.00 -12.90
CA ALA A 149 23.86 11.79 -11.88
C ALA A 149 24.68 10.51 -12.12
N THR A 150 24.08 9.47 -12.71
CA THR A 150 24.78 8.19 -12.93
C THR A 150 25.93 8.30 -13.92
N PHE A 151 25.95 9.31 -14.81
CA PHE A 151 27.01 9.54 -15.80
C PHE A 151 28.05 10.55 -15.33
N ALA A 152 27.75 11.26 -14.25
CA ALA A 152 28.59 12.34 -13.77
C ALA A 152 29.82 11.81 -12.98
N PRO A 153 30.91 12.57 -12.93
CA PRO A 153 32.10 12.17 -12.18
C PRO A 153 31.83 12.09 -10.68
N ALA A 154 32.67 11.36 -9.98
CA ALA A 154 32.64 11.30 -8.53
C ALA A 154 32.77 12.69 -7.91
N ALA A 155 32.06 12.93 -6.81
CA ALA A 155 32.27 14.11 -5.98
C ALA A 155 33.49 13.90 -5.05
N THR A 156 34.23 14.97 -4.78
CA THR A 156 35.32 14.94 -3.80
C THR A 156 34.86 15.58 -2.49
N ARG A 157 34.86 14.78 -1.44
CA ARG A 157 34.53 15.19 -0.07
C ARG A 157 35.80 15.27 0.75
N GLU A 158 35.98 16.39 1.45
CA GLU A 158 37.09 16.62 2.36
C GLU A 158 36.58 16.55 3.80
N SER A 159 37.30 15.82 4.62
CA SER A 159 37.09 15.76 6.08
C SER A 159 38.33 16.30 6.77
N GLN A 160 38.14 17.30 7.60
CA GLN A 160 39.17 17.85 8.46
C GLN A 160 38.86 17.47 9.91
N THR A 161 39.82 16.82 10.57
CA THR A 161 39.75 16.52 12.01
C THR A 161 40.80 17.36 12.71
N VAL A 162 40.40 18.14 13.70
CA VAL A 162 41.26 19.00 14.50
C VAL A 162 41.24 18.49 15.93
N GLU A 163 42.43 18.29 16.50
CA GLU A 163 42.63 17.96 17.91
C GLU A 163 43.11 19.19 18.62
N LEU A 164 42.48 19.51 19.76
CA LEU A 164 42.73 20.65 20.60
C LEU A 164 43.25 20.14 21.94
N ASP A 165 44.42 20.63 22.36
CA ASP A 165 44.99 20.36 23.66
C ASP A 165 44.60 21.47 24.66
N VAL A 166 43.93 21.07 25.74
CA VAL A 166 43.59 21.92 26.87
C VAL A 166 44.21 21.28 28.12
N LYS A 167 45.40 21.74 28.52
CA LYS A 167 46.11 21.16 29.68
C LYS A 167 46.33 19.65 29.59
N ALA A 168 46.83 19.17 28.45
CA ALA A 168 47.09 17.76 28.16
C ALA A 168 45.83 16.88 28.02
N GLU A 169 44.61 17.47 28.07
CA GLU A 169 43.37 16.77 27.72
C GLU A 169 42.98 17.11 26.26
N LEU A 170 42.81 16.07 25.44
CA LEU A 170 42.54 16.23 24.02
C LEU A 170 41.04 16.29 23.70
N PHE A 171 40.63 17.33 23.01
CA PHE A 171 39.31 17.52 22.45
C PHE A 171 39.40 17.43 20.94
N SER A 172 38.41 16.78 20.29
CA SER A 172 38.42 16.67 18.83
C SER A 172 37.15 17.27 18.22
N THR A 173 37.33 17.96 17.10
CA THR A 173 36.23 18.41 16.24
C THR A 173 36.45 17.95 14.82
N LYS A 174 35.34 17.80 14.06
CA LYS A 174 35.37 17.32 12.67
C LYS A 174 34.51 18.18 11.77
N GLY A 175 35.11 18.71 10.74
CA GLY A 175 34.43 19.34 9.62
C GLY A 175 34.36 18.41 8.43
N THR A 176 33.36 18.61 7.57
CA THR A 176 33.26 17.90 6.29
C THR A 176 32.66 18.84 5.26
N ARG A 177 33.32 18.98 4.11
CA ARG A 177 32.85 19.84 3.01
C ARG A 177 32.98 19.15 1.67
N THR A 178 32.22 19.62 0.68
CA THR A 178 32.36 19.22 -0.72
C THR A 178 33.37 20.15 -1.39
N VAL A 179 34.45 19.59 -1.91
CA VAL A 179 35.48 20.33 -2.65
C VAL A 179 35.16 20.37 -4.14
N GLU A 180 34.84 19.19 -4.69
CA GLU A 180 34.40 19.04 -6.08
C GLU A 180 32.97 18.47 -6.08
N PRO A 181 31.98 19.19 -6.58
CA PRO A 181 30.59 18.73 -6.50
C PRO A 181 30.30 17.50 -7.37
N GLY A 182 31.00 17.28 -8.48
CA GLY A 182 30.77 16.13 -9.35
C GLY A 182 29.29 15.85 -9.60
N TRP A 183 28.84 14.64 -9.34
CA TRP A 183 27.46 14.21 -9.54
C TRP A 183 26.44 14.96 -8.64
N HIS A 184 26.86 15.61 -7.53
CA HIS A 184 25.94 16.36 -6.66
C HIS A 184 25.19 17.43 -7.45
N ARG A 185 25.86 18.11 -8.39
CA ARG A 185 25.27 19.16 -9.22
C ARG A 185 24.16 18.59 -10.14
N PHE A 186 24.37 17.41 -10.69
CA PHE A 186 23.42 16.77 -11.58
C PHE A 186 22.21 16.21 -10.82
N TYR A 187 22.36 15.92 -9.52
CA TYR A 187 21.28 15.40 -8.67
C TYR A 187 20.61 16.48 -7.82
N ALA A 188 21.09 17.73 -7.87
CA ALA A 188 20.45 18.83 -7.16
C ALA A 188 19.00 19.02 -7.62
N PRO A 189 18.04 19.29 -6.70
CA PRO A 189 18.22 19.65 -5.29
C PRO A 189 18.16 18.45 -4.30
N TYR A 190 18.31 17.22 -4.76
CA TYR A 190 18.04 15.99 -3.96
C TYR A 190 19.24 15.51 -3.14
N VAL A 191 20.40 16.14 -3.30
CA VAL A 191 21.57 15.90 -2.46
C VAL A 191 21.35 16.54 -1.08
N ARG A 192 21.34 15.73 -0.03
CA ARG A 192 21.23 16.19 1.36
C ARG A 192 22.47 15.75 2.12
N LEU A 193 23.42 16.65 2.26
CA LEU A 193 24.66 16.45 2.98
C LEU A 193 24.82 17.58 4.01
N GLU A 194 25.33 17.23 5.17
CA GLU A 194 25.78 18.24 6.12
C GLU A 194 27.13 18.76 5.67
N GLU A 195 27.23 20.07 5.56
CA GLU A 195 28.46 20.80 5.28
C GLU A 195 28.86 21.54 6.56
N VAL A 196 29.93 21.06 7.19
CA VAL A 196 30.53 21.70 8.37
C VAL A 196 31.89 22.20 7.96
N LYS A 197 31.95 23.48 7.65
CA LYS A 197 33.22 24.14 7.29
C LYS A 197 33.88 24.62 8.58
N LEU A 198 35.03 24.05 8.90
CA LEU A 198 35.90 24.59 9.97
C LEU A 198 36.69 25.77 9.42
N PRO A 199 37.05 26.75 10.29
CA PRO A 199 37.98 27.82 9.93
C PRO A 199 39.36 27.24 9.58
N GLU A 200 40.18 28.04 8.93
CA GLU A 200 41.57 27.66 8.72
C GLU A 200 42.30 27.67 10.07
N MET A 201 42.93 26.55 10.38
CA MET A 201 43.65 26.34 11.66
C MET A 201 45.01 25.72 11.35
N LYS A 202 46.02 26.13 12.13
CA LYS A 202 47.38 25.62 12.02
C LYS A 202 47.81 24.93 13.28
N GLU A 203 48.60 23.86 13.16
CA GLU A 203 49.20 23.21 14.31
C GLU A 203 50.05 24.20 15.13
N GLY A 204 49.93 24.15 16.46
CA GLY A 204 50.61 25.06 17.35
C GLY A 204 49.87 26.36 17.64
N GLU A 205 48.84 26.71 16.85
CA GLU A 205 48.04 27.92 17.06
C GLU A 205 47.25 27.84 18.38
N ILE A 206 47.16 28.99 19.08
CA ILE A 206 46.39 29.09 20.30
C ILE A 206 45.04 29.73 19.99
N ILE A 207 43.97 29.05 20.36
CA ILE A 207 42.62 29.54 20.23
C ILE A 207 41.98 29.85 21.58
N THR A 208 41.03 30.78 21.60
CA THR A 208 40.29 31.15 22.79
C THR A 208 39.21 30.11 23.09
N VAL A 209 39.13 29.70 24.33
CA VAL A 209 38.07 28.83 24.85
C VAL A 209 37.06 29.70 25.59
N GLU A 210 35.86 29.81 25.06
CA GLU A 210 34.78 30.56 25.69
C GLU A 210 34.16 29.78 26.86
N LYS A 211 33.90 28.49 26.66
CA LYS A 211 33.24 27.64 27.67
C LYS A 211 33.52 26.16 27.43
N ILE A 212 33.78 25.44 28.52
CA ILE A 212 33.83 23.97 28.53
C ILE A 212 32.62 23.47 29.32
N THR A 213 31.87 22.51 28.77
CA THR A 213 30.70 21.95 29.43
C THR A 213 30.74 20.43 29.40
N SER A 214 30.36 19.82 30.53
CA SER A 214 30.16 18.38 30.61
C SER A 214 28.69 18.05 30.35
N LEU A 215 28.46 17.22 29.35
CA LEU A 215 27.10 16.78 28.96
C LEU A 215 26.96 15.29 29.26
N ALA A 216 26.03 14.95 30.15
CA ALA A 216 25.62 13.57 30.34
C ALA A 216 24.77 13.13 29.14
N LYS A 217 25.17 12.05 28.50
CA LYS A 217 24.43 11.47 27.34
C LYS A 217 24.29 9.98 27.53
N GLU A 218 23.13 9.47 27.12
CA GLU A 218 22.86 8.04 27.10
C GLU A 218 22.80 7.55 25.67
N THR A 219 23.16 6.28 25.46
CA THR A 219 22.98 5.62 24.18
C THR A 219 21.49 5.53 23.85
N GLN A 220 21.15 5.77 22.60
CA GLN A 220 19.76 5.69 22.13
C GLN A 220 19.50 4.35 21.44
N PRO A 221 18.31 3.74 21.62
CA PRO A 221 17.95 2.53 20.90
C PRO A 221 17.89 2.81 19.39
N PRO A 222 17.98 1.74 18.55
CA PRO A 222 17.77 1.90 17.12
C PRO A 222 16.43 2.58 16.82
N LYS A 223 16.43 3.47 15.83
CA LYS A 223 15.20 4.16 15.41
C LYS A 223 14.18 3.17 14.91
N ARG A 224 12.89 3.37 15.25
CA ARG A 224 11.79 2.59 14.69
C ARG A 224 11.80 2.65 13.17
N TYR A 225 11.26 1.60 12.53
CA TYR A 225 11.07 1.62 11.09
C TYR A 225 10.11 2.73 10.68
N ASN A 226 10.33 3.28 9.51
CA ASN A 226 9.36 4.06 8.75
C ASN A 226 9.08 3.34 7.43
N GLN A 227 8.16 3.85 6.62
CA GLN A 227 7.78 3.18 5.37
C GLN A 227 8.95 2.97 4.38
N SER A 228 9.96 3.83 4.42
CA SER A 228 11.16 3.66 3.60
C SER A 228 12.09 2.56 4.13
N SER A 229 12.38 2.57 5.44
CA SER A 229 13.32 1.62 6.03
C SER A 229 12.74 0.21 6.12
N ILE A 230 11.43 0.05 6.35
CA ILE A 230 10.78 -1.25 6.39
C ILE A 230 10.77 -1.94 5.01
N ILE A 231 10.59 -1.20 3.91
CA ILE A 231 10.67 -1.77 2.55
C ILE A 231 12.07 -2.33 2.26
N LYS A 232 13.12 -1.64 2.73
CA LYS A 232 14.50 -2.13 2.61
C LYS A 232 14.73 -3.37 3.46
N GLU A 233 14.19 -3.41 4.67
CA GLU A 233 14.33 -4.57 5.55
C GLU A 233 13.59 -5.79 5.00
N LEU A 234 12.38 -5.62 4.46
CA LEU A 234 11.65 -6.68 3.76
C LEU A 234 12.46 -7.21 2.56
N GLU A 235 13.10 -6.32 1.80
CA GLU A 235 13.97 -6.74 0.69
C GLU A 235 15.18 -7.52 1.17
N LYS A 236 15.84 -7.06 2.22
CA LYS A 236 17.02 -7.69 2.81
C LYS A 236 16.72 -9.11 3.31
N ARG A 237 15.51 -9.34 3.83
CA ARG A 237 15.04 -10.63 4.34
C ARG A 237 14.34 -11.49 3.29
N ASN A 238 14.28 -11.07 2.02
CA ASN A 238 13.53 -11.73 0.94
C ASN A 238 12.05 -11.94 1.26
N LEU A 239 11.44 -10.99 1.99
CA LEU A 239 10.03 -11.03 2.31
C LEU A 239 9.22 -10.28 1.25
N GLY A 240 8.44 -11.03 0.48
CA GLY A 240 7.68 -10.53 -0.65
C GLY A 240 8.54 -10.07 -1.83
N THR A 241 7.90 -9.84 -2.96
CA THR A 241 8.54 -9.41 -4.20
C THR A 241 8.66 -7.88 -4.30
N LYS A 242 9.47 -7.39 -5.24
CA LYS A 242 9.51 -5.97 -5.62
C LYS A 242 8.12 -5.38 -5.92
N ALA A 243 7.19 -6.19 -6.45
CA ALA A 243 5.85 -5.75 -6.81
C ALA A 243 4.87 -5.73 -5.62
N THR A 244 5.08 -6.57 -4.61
CA THR A 244 4.10 -6.81 -3.54
C THR A 244 4.41 -6.11 -2.22
N ARG A 245 5.69 -5.80 -1.92
CA ARG A 245 6.10 -5.22 -0.61
C ARG A 245 5.33 -3.96 -0.24
N ALA A 246 5.16 -3.05 -1.19
CA ALA A 246 4.45 -1.80 -0.94
C ALA A 246 2.96 -2.02 -0.64
N ASP A 247 2.32 -2.95 -1.35
CA ASP A 247 0.91 -3.30 -1.12
C ASP A 247 0.71 -4.06 0.20
N ILE A 248 1.66 -4.93 0.57
CA ILE A 248 1.63 -5.63 1.86
C ILE A 248 1.70 -4.61 3.00
N LEU A 249 2.67 -3.70 2.94
CA LEU A 249 2.82 -2.64 3.94
C LEU A 249 1.56 -1.78 4.07
N ASP A 250 1.01 -1.32 2.94
CA ASP A 250 -0.22 -0.55 2.92
C ASP A 250 -1.41 -1.30 3.56
N ARG A 251 -1.54 -2.61 3.29
CA ARG A 251 -2.57 -3.45 3.91
C ARG A 251 -2.42 -3.59 5.42
N LEU A 252 -1.19 -3.62 5.95
CA LEU A 252 -0.97 -3.64 7.39
C LEU A 252 -1.47 -2.36 8.06
N PHE A 253 -1.21 -1.19 7.45
CA PHE A 253 -1.78 0.09 7.89
C PHE A 253 -3.32 0.10 7.78
N LEU A 254 -3.87 -0.28 6.63
CA LEU A 254 -5.32 -0.32 6.41
C LEU A 254 -6.08 -1.25 7.37
N ARG A 255 -5.44 -2.32 7.79
CA ARG A 255 -6.00 -3.27 8.78
C ARG A 255 -5.80 -2.82 10.22
N GLY A 256 -5.06 -1.75 10.44
CA GLY A 256 -4.75 -1.24 11.76
C GLY A 256 -3.81 -2.15 12.58
N TYR A 257 -2.99 -2.97 11.92
CA TYR A 257 -1.98 -3.78 12.60
C TYR A 257 -0.73 -2.98 12.97
N ILE A 258 -0.46 -1.93 12.21
CA ILE A 258 0.61 -0.98 12.42
C ILE A 258 0.12 0.44 12.19
N GLU A 259 0.74 1.41 12.85
CA GLU A 259 0.39 2.83 12.76
C GLU A 259 1.61 3.75 12.85
N GLY A 260 1.41 5.04 12.54
CA GLY A 260 2.40 6.10 12.75
C GLY A 260 3.44 6.27 11.64
N VAL A 261 4.07 7.44 11.60
CA VAL A 261 5.19 7.77 10.69
C VAL A 261 6.44 6.96 11.09
N GLN A 262 6.72 6.87 12.38
CA GLN A 262 7.58 5.90 13.01
C GLN A 262 6.68 4.70 13.31
N ILE A 263 6.86 3.62 12.58
CA ILE A 263 5.95 2.47 12.61
C ILE A 263 5.96 1.82 14.00
N THR A 264 4.78 1.76 14.60
CA THR A 264 4.49 1.01 15.82
C THR A 264 3.48 -0.09 15.52
N ALA A 265 3.68 -1.26 16.14
CA ALA A 265 2.65 -2.28 16.14
C ALA A 265 1.54 -1.87 17.11
N THR A 266 0.29 -2.01 16.68
CA THR A 266 -0.89 -1.79 17.52
C THR A 266 -1.17 -3.00 18.39
N GLU A 267 -1.99 -2.85 19.43
CA GLU A 267 -2.46 -3.98 20.24
C GLU A 267 -3.11 -5.05 19.37
N LEU A 268 -3.92 -4.64 18.38
CA LEU A 268 -4.53 -5.55 17.41
C LEU A 268 -3.45 -6.32 16.61
N GLY A 269 -2.40 -5.63 16.17
CA GLY A 269 -1.28 -6.25 15.45
C GLY A 269 -0.52 -7.25 16.30
N ILE A 270 -0.16 -6.84 17.53
CA ILE A 270 0.58 -7.68 18.49
C ILE A 270 -0.21 -8.94 18.83
N GLY A 271 -1.48 -8.80 19.17
CA GLY A 271 -2.30 -9.95 19.55
C GLY A 271 -2.61 -10.87 18.38
N THR A 272 -2.76 -10.32 17.14
CA THR A 272 -2.89 -11.14 15.95
C THR A 272 -1.65 -12.03 15.75
N VAL A 273 -0.45 -11.46 15.92
CA VAL A 273 0.79 -12.24 15.80
C VAL A 273 0.90 -13.28 16.90
N LYS A 274 0.65 -12.92 18.18
CA LYS A 274 0.66 -13.87 19.31
C LYS A 274 -0.29 -15.05 19.09
N LEU A 275 -1.50 -14.77 18.58
CA LEU A 275 -2.49 -15.81 18.26
C LEU A 275 -1.98 -16.76 17.16
N LEU A 276 -1.37 -16.20 16.11
CA LEU A 276 -0.79 -16.98 15.03
C LEU A 276 0.42 -17.79 15.48
N GLU A 277 1.30 -17.22 16.31
CA GLU A 277 2.44 -17.93 16.91
C GLU A 277 1.99 -19.15 17.73
N LYS A 278 0.90 -18.99 18.47
CA LYS A 278 0.33 -20.08 19.31
C LYS A 278 -0.28 -21.21 18.48
N HIS A 279 -1.06 -20.87 17.45
CA HIS A 279 -1.90 -21.85 16.73
C HIS A 279 -1.38 -22.22 15.35
N ALA A 280 -0.54 -21.38 14.75
CA ALA A 280 -0.03 -21.55 13.39
C ALA A 280 1.35 -20.92 13.20
N PRO A 281 2.35 -21.30 14.00
CA PRO A 281 3.67 -20.66 14.00
C PRO A 281 4.32 -20.61 12.60
N ILE A 282 4.05 -21.60 11.77
CA ILE A 282 4.57 -21.65 10.40
C ILE A 282 4.10 -20.49 9.52
N ILE A 283 2.93 -19.87 9.81
CA ILE A 283 2.41 -18.73 9.03
C ILE A 283 3.21 -17.46 9.30
N VAL A 284 3.69 -17.30 10.53
CA VAL A 284 4.45 -16.12 10.97
C VAL A 284 5.97 -16.35 10.88
N ASP A 285 6.40 -17.55 10.49
CA ASP A 285 7.80 -17.84 10.23
C ASP A 285 8.26 -17.13 8.95
N GLU A 286 9.19 -16.19 9.09
CA GLU A 286 9.75 -15.45 7.97
C GLU A 286 10.46 -16.36 6.97
N LYS A 287 11.05 -17.50 7.44
CA LYS A 287 11.75 -18.46 6.58
C LYS A 287 10.83 -19.07 5.54
N LEU A 288 9.57 -19.36 5.91
CA LEU A 288 8.63 -19.94 4.95
C LEU A 288 8.49 -19.07 3.68
N THR A 289 8.30 -17.77 3.87
CA THR A 289 8.15 -16.83 2.76
C THR A 289 9.48 -16.63 2.02
N ALA A 290 10.57 -16.46 2.76
CA ALA A 290 11.90 -16.26 2.17
C ALA A 290 12.36 -17.48 1.35
N ASP A 291 12.12 -18.68 1.84
CA ASP A 291 12.46 -19.93 1.16
C ASP A 291 11.67 -20.10 -0.14
N ILE A 292 10.35 -19.82 -0.10
CA ILE A 292 9.51 -19.88 -1.31
C ILE A 292 9.97 -18.85 -2.35
N GLU A 293 10.27 -17.62 -1.95
CA GLU A 293 10.79 -16.60 -2.87
C GLU A 293 12.14 -17.02 -3.49
N LEU A 294 13.04 -17.61 -2.70
CA LEU A 294 14.32 -18.15 -3.19
C LEU A 294 14.12 -19.35 -4.13
N GLU A 295 13.21 -20.25 -3.79
CA GLU A 295 12.84 -21.38 -4.63
C GLU A 295 12.29 -20.91 -5.99
N MET A 296 11.47 -19.85 -6.01
CA MET A 296 10.97 -19.23 -7.24
C MET A 296 12.09 -18.62 -8.09
N GLU A 297 13.14 -18.06 -7.49
CA GLU A 297 14.31 -17.59 -8.25
C GLU A 297 15.06 -18.76 -8.93
N THR A 298 15.03 -19.96 -8.37
CA THR A 298 15.66 -21.14 -9.03
C THR A 298 14.93 -21.55 -10.32
N ILE A 299 13.61 -21.32 -10.42
CA ILE A 299 12.86 -21.53 -11.66
C ILE A 299 13.35 -20.55 -12.74
N ARG A 300 13.55 -19.27 -12.37
CA ARG A 300 14.06 -18.25 -13.29
C ARG A 300 15.48 -18.51 -13.75
N ALA A 301 16.29 -19.15 -12.90
CA ALA A 301 17.68 -19.50 -13.20
C ALA A 301 17.82 -20.84 -13.94
N ALA A 302 16.72 -21.53 -14.24
CA ALA A 302 16.74 -22.80 -14.95
C ALA A 302 17.36 -22.63 -16.36
N LYS A 303 18.18 -23.58 -16.75
CA LYS A 303 18.90 -23.52 -18.03
C LYS A 303 18.01 -23.80 -19.24
N ASP A 304 16.93 -24.54 -19.02
CA ASP A 304 15.94 -24.88 -20.04
C ASP A 304 14.53 -25.00 -19.41
N GLU A 305 13.52 -25.10 -20.27
CA GLU A 305 12.12 -25.18 -19.87
C GLU A 305 11.79 -26.45 -19.09
N ALA A 306 12.41 -27.59 -19.44
CA ALA A 306 12.16 -28.87 -18.78
C ALA A 306 12.66 -28.86 -17.35
N GLN A 307 13.84 -28.31 -17.10
CA GLN A 307 14.39 -28.10 -15.75
C GLN A 307 13.52 -27.12 -14.96
N GLY A 308 13.06 -26.01 -15.60
CA GLY A 308 12.16 -25.03 -15.00
C GLY A 308 10.86 -25.68 -14.54
N ARG A 309 10.19 -26.45 -15.38
CA ARG A 309 8.94 -27.17 -15.05
C ARG A 309 9.12 -28.21 -13.94
N LYS A 310 10.22 -28.96 -13.97
CA LYS A 310 10.51 -29.93 -12.90
C LYS A 310 10.69 -29.26 -11.54
N THR A 311 11.35 -28.11 -11.53
CA THR A 311 11.54 -27.30 -10.31
C THR A 311 10.21 -26.73 -9.83
N GLU A 312 9.38 -26.20 -10.74
CA GLU A 312 8.04 -25.68 -10.45
C GLU A 312 7.15 -26.73 -9.78
N VAL A 313 7.08 -27.95 -10.34
CA VAL A 313 6.28 -29.06 -9.77
C VAL A 313 6.76 -29.38 -8.35
N LYS A 314 8.07 -29.47 -8.13
CA LYS A 314 8.63 -29.73 -6.80
C LYS A 314 8.24 -28.67 -5.78
N ILE A 315 8.30 -27.39 -6.17
CA ILE A 315 7.93 -26.25 -5.31
C ILE A 315 6.44 -26.28 -5.00
N LEU A 316 5.58 -26.50 -6.01
CA LEU A 316 4.14 -26.60 -5.84
C LEU A 316 3.73 -27.74 -4.92
N ASP A 317 4.35 -28.92 -5.06
CA ASP A 317 4.04 -30.07 -4.21
C ASP A 317 4.53 -29.83 -2.77
N GLY A 318 5.70 -29.21 -2.59
CA GLY A 318 6.18 -28.77 -1.29
C GLY A 318 5.22 -27.76 -0.63
N ALA A 319 4.74 -26.78 -1.37
CA ALA A 319 3.78 -25.80 -0.88
C ALA A 319 2.42 -26.43 -0.54
N LYS A 320 1.91 -27.33 -1.38
CA LYS A 320 0.67 -28.09 -1.12
C LYS A 320 0.79 -28.94 0.15
N LYS A 321 1.92 -29.63 0.33
CA LYS A 321 2.18 -30.43 1.54
C LYS A 321 2.14 -29.54 2.80
N ARG A 322 2.91 -28.43 2.81
CA ARG A 322 2.93 -27.48 3.94
C ARG A 322 1.53 -26.95 4.25
N LEU A 323 0.74 -26.63 3.21
CA LEU A 323 -0.63 -26.15 3.37
C LEU A 323 -1.56 -27.22 3.94
N ASN A 324 -1.46 -28.47 3.50
CA ASN A 324 -2.22 -29.59 4.01
C ASN A 324 -1.89 -29.87 5.49
N ASP A 325 -0.61 -29.88 5.84
CA ASP A 325 -0.18 -30.11 7.22
C ASP A 325 -0.75 -29.03 8.15
N LEU A 326 -0.70 -27.78 7.72
CA LEU A 326 -1.32 -26.66 8.42
C LEU A 326 -2.82 -26.83 8.56
N PHE A 327 -3.52 -27.18 7.47
CA PHE A 327 -4.96 -27.35 7.45
C PHE A 327 -5.44 -28.47 8.40
N VAL A 328 -4.71 -29.59 8.47
CA VAL A 328 -5.00 -30.68 9.40
C VAL A 328 -4.90 -30.22 10.85
N VAL A 329 -3.87 -29.45 11.19
CA VAL A 329 -3.70 -28.90 12.56
C VAL A 329 -4.84 -27.93 12.90
N TYR A 330 -5.17 -27.02 11.98
CA TYR A 330 -6.26 -26.05 12.18
C TYR A 330 -7.61 -26.70 12.33
N LYS A 331 -7.93 -27.69 11.50
CA LYS A 331 -9.21 -28.37 11.53
C LYS A 331 -9.46 -29.09 12.85
N LYS A 332 -8.40 -29.63 13.48
CA LYS A 332 -8.50 -30.27 14.81
C LYS A 332 -8.78 -29.27 15.93
N LYS A 333 -8.37 -28.00 15.78
CA LYS A 333 -8.48 -26.95 16.80
C LYS A 333 -9.42 -25.81 16.40
N GLU A 334 -10.24 -25.99 15.36
CA GLU A 334 -11.07 -24.92 14.77
C GLU A 334 -11.97 -24.22 15.80
N ALA A 335 -12.61 -24.98 16.67
CA ALA A 335 -13.51 -24.43 17.70
C ALA A 335 -12.74 -23.64 18.77
N GLU A 336 -11.61 -24.15 19.24
CA GLU A 336 -10.75 -23.50 20.24
C GLU A 336 -10.17 -22.19 19.69
N VAL A 337 -9.55 -22.26 18.52
CA VAL A 337 -9.00 -21.10 17.82
C VAL A 337 -10.08 -20.07 17.51
N GLY A 338 -11.25 -20.52 17.05
CA GLY A 338 -12.40 -19.66 16.77
C GLY A 338 -12.89 -18.91 18.00
N GLN A 339 -12.97 -19.57 19.14
CA GLN A 339 -13.39 -18.96 20.41
C GLN A 339 -12.36 -17.93 20.91
N GLU A 340 -11.07 -18.27 20.83
CA GLU A 340 -9.98 -17.37 21.24
C GLU A 340 -9.91 -16.13 20.34
N ILE A 341 -10.08 -16.28 19.02
CA ILE A 341 -10.18 -15.15 18.08
C ILE A 341 -11.38 -14.27 18.43
N LEU A 342 -12.54 -14.85 18.71
CA LEU A 342 -13.74 -14.08 19.07
C LEU A 342 -13.55 -13.30 20.38
N THR A 343 -12.93 -13.91 21.37
CA THR A 343 -12.59 -13.26 22.65
C THR A 343 -11.61 -12.12 22.43
N TYR A 344 -10.53 -12.38 21.71
CA TYR A 344 -9.54 -11.38 21.38
C TYR A 344 -10.12 -10.22 20.58
N ILE A 345 -10.98 -10.48 19.58
CA ILE A 345 -11.67 -9.44 18.81
C ILE A 345 -12.61 -8.61 19.70
N LYS A 346 -13.27 -9.23 20.67
CA LYS A 346 -14.12 -8.48 21.61
C LYS A 346 -13.30 -7.56 22.50
N GLU A 347 -12.21 -8.08 23.06
CA GLU A 347 -11.29 -7.33 23.93
C GLU A 347 -10.57 -6.20 23.17
N THR A 348 -10.03 -6.48 21.98
CA THR A 348 -9.35 -5.48 21.16
C THR A 348 -10.28 -4.48 20.48
N ARG A 349 -11.54 -4.86 20.18
CA ARG A 349 -12.55 -3.87 19.75
C ARG A 349 -12.85 -2.85 20.84
N PHE A 350 -12.77 -3.24 22.10
CA PHE A 350 -12.87 -2.28 23.20
C PHE A 350 -11.64 -1.36 23.30
N ILE A 351 -10.46 -1.86 22.96
CA ILE A 351 -9.19 -1.10 22.99
C ILE A 351 -8.94 -0.36 21.65
N ALA A 352 -9.23 -0.98 20.52
CA ALA A 352 -9.03 -0.40 19.18
C ALA A 352 -10.08 0.65 18.79
N SER A 353 -11.10 0.88 19.61
CA SER A 353 -11.96 2.04 19.51
C SER A 353 -11.27 3.28 20.11
N LYS A 354 -10.06 3.63 19.68
CA LYS A 354 -9.62 5.03 19.78
C LYS A 354 -10.57 5.86 18.92
N GLN A 355 -11.74 6.13 19.55
CA GLN A 355 -12.69 7.08 19.03
C GLN A 355 -12.08 8.45 19.24
N ARG A 356 -11.74 9.14 18.17
CA ARG A 356 -11.35 10.54 18.26
C ARG A 356 -12.60 11.39 18.12
N ILE A 357 -12.99 12.03 19.22
CA ILE A 357 -14.10 12.98 19.24
C ILE A 357 -13.64 14.26 18.55
N LEU A 358 -14.40 14.70 17.57
CA LEU A 358 -14.12 15.90 16.79
C LEU A 358 -14.88 17.13 17.29
N GLY A 359 -15.97 16.91 18.01
CA GLY A 359 -16.91 17.93 18.50
C GLY A 359 -18.34 17.48 18.36
N ASN A 360 -19.29 18.43 18.35
CA ASN A 360 -20.70 18.14 18.20
C ASN A 360 -21.21 18.65 16.83
N ASP A 361 -22.13 17.93 16.23
CA ASP A 361 -22.84 18.34 15.02
C ASP A 361 -23.70 19.57 15.32
N PRO A 362 -23.48 20.72 14.66
CA PRO A 362 -24.24 21.94 14.91
C PRO A 362 -25.75 21.81 14.68
N LYS A 363 -26.18 20.85 13.84
CA LYS A 363 -27.60 20.65 13.50
C LYS A 363 -28.33 19.79 14.51
N THR A 364 -27.67 18.81 15.10
CA THR A 364 -28.33 17.81 15.97
C THR A 364 -27.83 17.85 17.41
N GLY A 365 -26.76 18.60 17.72
CA GLY A 365 -26.10 18.61 19.01
C GLY A 365 -25.35 17.32 19.36
N LYS A 366 -25.43 16.28 18.50
CA LYS A 366 -24.86 14.96 18.77
C LYS A 366 -23.34 14.93 18.54
N GLU A 367 -22.66 14.14 19.37
CA GLU A 367 -21.21 13.95 19.27
C GLU A 367 -20.81 13.39 17.89
N VAL A 368 -19.81 14.00 17.30
CA VAL A 368 -19.16 13.55 16.04
C VAL A 368 -17.81 12.97 16.39
N LEU A 369 -17.59 11.73 15.98
CA LEU A 369 -16.34 11.03 16.22
C LEU A 369 -15.86 10.28 14.97
N VAL A 370 -14.58 9.99 14.91
CA VAL A 370 -13.99 9.13 13.90
C VAL A 370 -13.38 7.90 14.56
N ARG A 371 -13.50 6.77 13.89
CA ARG A 371 -12.97 5.48 14.34
C ARG A 371 -12.76 4.52 13.19
N ILE A 372 -12.02 3.46 13.44
CA ILE A 372 -11.85 2.37 12.48
C ILE A 372 -13.02 1.39 12.65
N GLY A 373 -13.81 1.20 11.60
CA GLY A 373 -14.90 0.25 11.54
C GLY A 373 -14.54 -1.06 10.84
N LYS A 374 -15.49 -1.98 10.73
CA LYS A 374 -15.33 -3.30 10.06
C LYS A 374 -14.83 -3.18 8.60
N PHE A 375 -15.15 -2.08 7.93
CA PHE A 375 -14.87 -1.85 6.51
C PHE A 375 -13.84 -0.74 6.26
N GLY A 376 -13.18 -0.24 7.32
CA GLY A 376 -12.19 0.83 7.27
C GLY A 376 -12.54 2.04 8.12
N PRO A 377 -11.80 3.16 7.97
CA PRO A 377 -12.03 4.39 8.69
C PRO A 377 -13.43 4.94 8.41
N LEU A 378 -14.11 5.42 9.45
CA LEU A 378 -15.44 6.02 9.34
C LEU A 378 -15.61 7.19 10.31
N ALA A 379 -16.45 8.14 9.93
CA ALA A 379 -17.03 9.15 10.80
C ALA A 379 -18.38 8.66 11.31
N GLN A 380 -18.73 9.02 12.54
CA GLN A 380 -19.95 8.64 13.20
C GLN A 380 -20.59 9.88 13.87
N ILE A 381 -21.90 10.05 13.72
CA ILE A 381 -22.69 11.05 14.45
C ILE A 381 -23.62 10.31 15.39
N GLY A 382 -23.53 10.65 16.69
CA GLY A 382 -24.32 10.07 17.77
C GLY A 382 -23.85 8.67 18.20
N LYS A 383 -24.46 8.17 19.26
CA LYS A 383 -24.27 6.83 19.82
C LYS A 383 -25.57 6.03 19.69
N LYS A 384 -25.48 4.71 19.75
CA LYS A 384 -26.69 3.88 19.86
C LYS A 384 -27.32 4.15 21.22
N ASP A 385 -28.54 4.60 21.20
CA ASP A 385 -29.34 4.79 22.40
C ASP A 385 -30.30 3.59 22.52
N GLU A 386 -30.21 2.87 23.63
CA GLU A 386 -31.03 1.69 23.86
C GLU A 386 -32.44 2.05 24.36
N GLU A 387 -32.62 3.25 24.93
CA GLU A 387 -33.92 3.74 25.44
C GLU A 387 -34.78 4.34 24.34
N THR A 388 -34.17 5.17 23.48
CA THR A 388 -34.88 5.83 22.37
C THR A 388 -34.89 5.01 21.07
N GLY A 389 -34.07 3.98 20.98
CA GLY A 389 -33.90 3.16 19.75
C GLY A 389 -33.16 3.87 18.63
N GLU A 390 -32.61 5.06 18.88
CA GLU A 390 -31.84 5.80 17.90
C GLU A 390 -30.57 5.06 17.51
N THR A 391 -30.27 5.05 16.20
CA THR A 391 -29.05 4.46 15.65
C THR A 391 -28.10 5.55 15.16
N PRO A 392 -26.79 5.42 15.42
CA PRO A 392 -25.82 6.38 14.94
C PRO A 392 -25.76 6.39 13.40
N LYS A 393 -25.46 7.56 12.83
CA LYS A 393 -25.19 7.70 11.40
C LYS A 393 -23.71 7.45 11.14
N PHE A 394 -23.38 6.85 9.99
CA PHE A 394 -22.02 6.50 9.61
C PHE A 394 -21.72 7.01 8.20
N ALA A 395 -20.52 7.56 8.02
CA ALA A 395 -19.96 7.90 6.72
C ALA A 395 -18.54 7.33 6.60
N ALA A 396 -18.22 6.68 5.48
CA ALA A 396 -16.87 6.18 5.22
C ALA A 396 -15.91 7.35 4.96
N ILE A 397 -14.73 7.32 5.59
CA ILE A 397 -13.68 8.29 5.31
C ILE A 397 -12.91 7.81 4.07
N PRO A 398 -12.83 8.62 3.00
CA PRO A 398 -12.06 8.29 1.80
C PRO A 398 -10.58 8.03 2.12
N GLN A 399 -9.93 7.14 1.35
CA GLN A 399 -8.51 6.81 1.53
C GLN A 399 -7.55 8.01 1.29
N THR A 400 -8.06 9.08 0.68
CA THR A 400 -7.32 10.33 0.47
C THR A 400 -7.21 11.18 1.73
N ILE A 401 -8.06 10.92 2.73
CA ILE A 401 -8.10 11.64 4.01
C ILE A 401 -7.54 10.74 5.09
N ASN A 402 -6.56 11.25 5.85
CA ASN A 402 -6.04 10.54 7.00
C ASN A 402 -6.99 10.73 8.19
N ILE A 403 -7.37 9.63 8.85
CA ILE A 403 -8.27 9.64 10.01
C ILE A 403 -7.71 10.48 11.18
N ASP A 404 -6.38 10.60 11.29
CA ASP A 404 -5.74 11.37 12.36
C ASP A 404 -5.77 12.88 12.11
N ASP A 405 -5.93 13.30 10.85
CA ASP A 405 -5.86 14.71 10.43
C ASP A 405 -7.24 15.32 10.15
N ILE A 406 -8.28 14.50 9.93
CA ILE A 406 -9.64 14.97 9.61
C ILE A 406 -10.21 15.81 10.74
N ASN A 407 -10.72 17.00 10.43
CA ASN A 407 -11.38 17.90 11.38
C ASN A 407 -12.92 17.74 11.38
N LEU A 408 -13.62 18.45 12.29
CA LEU A 408 -15.07 18.37 12.42
C LEU A 408 -15.81 18.77 11.14
N THR A 409 -15.37 19.82 10.47
CA THR A 409 -16.00 20.33 9.23
C THR A 409 -15.88 19.33 8.10
N GLU A 410 -14.70 18.75 7.91
CA GLU A 410 -14.46 17.71 6.92
C GLU A 410 -15.24 16.43 7.22
N ALA A 411 -15.31 16.03 8.49
CA ALA A 411 -16.10 14.87 8.91
C ALA A 411 -17.59 15.07 8.65
N LEU A 412 -18.14 16.24 8.95
CA LEU A 412 -19.55 16.59 8.69
C LEU A 412 -19.87 16.64 7.19
N ALA A 413 -18.93 17.06 6.35
CA ALA A 413 -19.07 17.06 4.90
C ALA A 413 -19.31 15.64 4.34
N LEU A 414 -18.73 14.61 4.97
CA LEU A 414 -18.92 13.21 4.55
C LEU A 414 -20.38 12.74 4.67
N PHE A 415 -21.18 13.35 5.53
CA PHE A 415 -22.59 13.02 5.74
C PHE A 415 -23.56 13.71 4.77
N GLN A 416 -23.03 14.50 3.82
CA GLN A 416 -23.84 15.09 2.74
C GLN A 416 -24.32 14.04 1.73
N LEU A 417 -23.67 12.87 1.70
CA LEU A 417 -24.10 11.75 0.89
C LEU A 417 -24.96 10.76 1.70
N PRO A 418 -26.00 10.14 1.09
CA PRO A 418 -26.44 10.27 -0.30
C PRO A 418 -27.08 11.62 -0.62
N LYS A 419 -26.68 12.24 -1.75
CA LYS A 419 -27.22 13.52 -2.24
C LYS A 419 -28.16 13.25 -3.41
N ILE A 420 -29.38 13.77 -3.37
CA ILE A 420 -30.27 13.81 -4.53
C ILE A 420 -29.87 15.05 -5.35
N VAL A 421 -29.47 14.82 -6.60
CA VAL A 421 -29.02 15.89 -7.51
C VAL A 421 -30.10 16.31 -8.50
N GLY A 422 -31.17 15.53 -8.64
CA GLY A 422 -32.31 15.81 -9.51
C GLY A 422 -33.17 14.58 -9.73
N LYS A 423 -34.06 14.64 -10.73
CA LYS A 423 -34.88 13.52 -11.17
C LYS A 423 -34.59 13.16 -12.62
N ASP A 424 -34.58 11.87 -12.95
CA ASP A 424 -34.43 11.41 -14.32
C ASP A 424 -35.64 11.86 -15.16
N PRO A 425 -35.45 12.64 -16.24
CA PRO A 425 -36.54 13.15 -17.07
C PRO A 425 -37.39 12.05 -17.73
N GLU A 426 -36.81 10.86 -17.96
CA GLU A 426 -37.48 9.75 -18.62
C GLU A 426 -38.33 8.91 -17.66
N THR A 427 -37.85 8.70 -16.42
CA THR A 427 -38.45 7.76 -15.47
C THR A 427 -39.08 8.43 -14.26
N GLY A 428 -38.80 9.72 -14.01
CA GLY A 428 -39.21 10.45 -12.80
C GLY A 428 -38.50 10.02 -11.52
N GLU A 429 -37.59 9.04 -11.58
CA GLU A 429 -36.85 8.51 -10.44
C GLU A 429 -35.79 9.52 -9.95
N ASP A 430 -35.51 9.49 -8.66
CA ASP A 430 -34.47 10.33 -8.06
C ASP A 430 -33.07 9.89 -8.53
N ILE A 431 -32.29 10.83 -9.02
CA ILE A 431 -30.86 10.66 -9.28
C ILE A 431 -30.09 10.91 -8.00
N LYS A 432 -29.51 9.86 -7.43
CA LYS A 432 -28.80 9.88 -6.15
C LYS A 432 -27.31 9.62 -6.32
N VAL A 433 -26.50 10.50 -5.79
CA VAL A 433 -25.04 10.33 -5.70
C VAL A 433 -24.69 9.76 -4.34
N ASN A 434 -23.85 8.72 -4.32
CA ASN A 434 -23.40 8.11 -3.09
C ASN A 434 -22.05 7.41 -3.26
N ILE A 435 -21.43 7.02 -2.14
CA ILE A 435 -20.21 6.20 -2.12
C ILE A 435 -20.56 4.81 -1.59
N GLY A 436 -20.29 3.78 -2.40
CA GLY A 436 -20.56 2.39 -2.08
C GLY A 436 -19.29 1.57 -1.89
N ARG A 437 -19.48 0.27 -1.67
CA ARG A 437 -18.38 -0.71 -1.51
C ARG A 437 -17.36 -0.71 -2.67
N PHE A 438 -17.81 -0.36 -3.87
CA PHE A 438 -17.01 -0.38 -5.09
C PHE A 438 -16.57 1.02 -5.55
N GLY A 439 -16.78 2.04 -4.72
CA GLY A 439 -16.46 3.43 -5.00
C GLY A 439 -17.69 4.33 -5.18
N PRO A 440 -17.50 5.59 -5.60
CA PRO A 440 -18.58 6.53 -5.86
C PRO A 440 -19.46 6.09 -7.03
N TYR A 441 -20.76 6.34 -6.92
CA TYR A 441 -21.74 6.00 -7.95
C TYR A 441 -22.92 6.95 -8.01
N VAL A 442 -23.55 7.01 -9.18
CA VAL A 442 -24.86 7.60 -9.41
C VAL A 442 -25.88 6.47 -9.47
N GLN A 443 -26.90 6.52 -8.64
CA GLN A 443 -28.07 5.67 -8.70
C GLN A 443 -29.17 6.38 -9.48
N PHE A 444 -29.74 5.73 -10.48
CA PHE A 444 -30.74 6.28 -11.40
C PHE A 444 -31.96 5.36 -11.57
N GLY A 445 -32.29 4.64 -10.53
CA GLY A 445 -33.43 3.73 -10.45
C GLY A 445 -33.21 2.58 -9.47
N PRO A 446 -34.21 1.70 -9.26
CA PRO A 446 -34.10 0.55 -8.39
C PRO A 446 -33.02 -0.42 -8.88
N LYS A 447 -31.89 -0.49 -8.17
CA LYS A 447 -30.72 -1.35 -8.49
C LYS A 447 -29.96 -0.95 -9.79
N LEU A 448 -30.14 0.26 -10.29
CA LEU A 448 -29.38 0.78 -11.43
C LEU A 448 -28.33 1.75 -10.92
N TYR A 449 -27.07 1.45 -11.24
CA TYR A 449 -25.90 2.19 -10.74
C TYR A 449 -24.91 2.46 -11.87
N ALA A 450 -24.40 3.68 -11.93
CA ALA A 450 -23.29 4.09 -12.78
C ALA A 450 -22.11 4.53 -11.91
N SER A 451 -20.93 3.98 -12.13
CA SER A 451 -19.73 4.39 -11.39
C SER A 451 -19.32 5.80 -11.80
N ILE A 452 -19.02 6.63 -10.83
CA ILE A 452 -18.50 7.98 -11.05
C ILE A 452 -17.01 7.85 -11.41
N PRO A 453 -16.55 8.47 -12.51
CA PRO A 453 -15.14 8.52 -12.87
C PRO A 453 -14.26 9.09 -11.76
N LYS A 454 -12.97 8.73 -11.75
CA LYS A 454 -12.04 9.15 -10.69
C LYS A 454 -11.71 10.64 -10.71
N GLU A 455 -11.92 11.27 -11.84
CA GLU A 455 -11.74 12.70 -12.07
C GLU A 455 -12.86 13.54 -11.47
N ASP A 456 -14.02 12.94 -11.24
CA ASP A 456 -15.20 13.62 -10.68
C ASP A 456 -15.27 13.43 -9.15
N ASP A 457 -15.59 14.49 -8.44
CA ASP A 457 -15.81 14.46 -7.00
C ASP A 457 -17.30 14.23 -6.68
N PRO A 458 -17.67 13.13 -5.98
CA PRO A 458 -19.07 12.81 -5.67
C PRO A 458 -19.75 13.87 -4.79
N TYR A 459 -19.01 14.71 -4.08
CA TYR A 459 -19.58 15.76 -3.22
C TYR A 459 -19.99 17.00 -4.01
N THR A 460 -19.29 17.31 -5.10
CA THR A 460 -19.51 18.51 -5.92
C THR A 460 -20.26 18.26 -7.22
N ILE A 461 -20.44 16.99 -7.62
CA ILE A 461 -21.12 16.62 -8.86
C ILE A 461 -22.54 17.21 -8.93
N ASP A 462 -22.86 17.83 -10.05
CA ASP A 462 -24.16 18.41 -10.32
C ASP A 462 -25.09 17.45 -11.11
N PHE A 463 -26.33 17.87 -11.31
CA PHE A 463 -27.32 17.08 -12.05
C PHE A 463 -26.91 16.82 -13.50
N LYS A 464 -26.35 17.82 -14.19
CA LYS A 464 -25.95 17.71 -15.60
C LYS A 464 -24.87 16.63 -15.75
N ARG A 465 -23.84 16.70 -14.93
CA ARG A 465 -22.74 15.72 -14.96
C ARG A 465 -23.21 14.32 -14.56
N ALA A 466 -24.08 14.22 -13.56
CA ALA A 466 -24.66 12.94 -13.16
C ALA A 466 -25.45 12.29 -14.31
N MET A 467 -26.23 13.07 -15.08
CA MET A 467 -26.97 12.58 -16.24
C MET A 467 -26.06 12.17 -17.41
N GLU A 468 -24.94 12.86 -17.64
CA GLU A 468 -23.94 12.44 -18.61
C GLU A 468 -23.37 11.04 -18.25
N ILE A 469 -23.05 10.82 -16.99
CA ILE A 469 -22.56 9.52 -16.49
C ILE A 469 -23.62 8.42 -16.67
N VAL A 470 -24.89 8.73 -16.39
CA VAL A 470 -26.02 7.83 -16.59
C VAL A 470 -26.20 7.50 -18.08
N ALA A 471 -26.14 8.52 -18.95
CA ALA A 471 -26.27 8.34 -20.40
C ALA A 471 -25.16 7.41 -20.97
N ILE A 472 -23.91 7.64 -20.57
CA ILE A 472 -22.78 6.78 -20.94
C ILE A 472 -23.03 5.34 -20.46
N LYS A 473 -23.53 5.18 -19.23
CA LYS A 473 -23.85 3.85 -18.70
C LYS A 473 -24.97 3.15 -19.47
N LYS A 474 -26.05 3.89 -19.77
CA LYS A 474 -27.18 3.38 -20.59
C LYS A 474 -26.69 2.96 -21.98
N GLN A 475 -25.79 3.74 -22.59
CA GLN A 475 -25.20 3.42 -23.90
C GLN A 475 -24.33 2.18 -23.84
N LEU A 476 -23.41 2.08 -22.88
CA LEU A 476 -22.56 0.89 -22.68
C LEU A 476 -23.38 -0.38 -22.42
N GLU A 477 -24.51 -0.28 -21.73
CA GLU A 477 -25.40 -1.42 -21.54
C GLU A 477 -26.11 -1.83 -22.86
N LYS A 478 -26.52 -0.86 -23.69
CA LYS A 478 -27.06 -1.15 -25.02
C LYS A 478 -26.02 -1.85 -25.93
N GLU A 479 -24.79 -1.36 -25.93
CA GLU A 479 -23.68 -1.92 -26.72
C GLU A 479 -23.22 -3.32 -26.26
N LYS A 480 -23.54 -3.70 -25.01
CA LYS A 480 -23.31 -5.07 -24.56
C LYS A 480 -24.28 -6.09 -25.13
N HIS A 481 -25.47 -5.67 -25.52
CA HIS A 481 -26.46 -6.56 -26.10
C HIS A 481 -26.15 -6.82 -27.58
N ILE A 482 -25.76 -8.04 -27.90
CA ILE A 482 -25.52 -8.47 -29.30
C ILE A 482 -26.84 -8.98 -29.89
N GLN A 483 -27.55 -9.84 -29.13
CA GLN A 483 -28.82 -10.44 -29.56
C GLN A 483 -29.67 -10.77 -28.31
N THR A 484 -31.00 -10.70 -28.45
CA THR A 484 -31.91 -11.02 -27.34
C THR A 484 -33.09 -11.82 -27.85
N PHE A 485 -33.38 -12.95 -27.23
CA PHE A 485 -34.56 -13.80 -27.46
C PHE A 485 -35.50 -13.56 -26.26
N GLU A 486 -36.41 -12.58 -26.42
CA GLU A 486 -37.19 -12.05 -25.28
C GLU A 486 -38.14 -13.08 -24.67
N LYS A 487 -38.80 -13.92 -25.51
CA LYS A 487 -39.77 -14.93 -25.05
C LYS A 487 -39.14 -15.98 -24.15
N GLU A 488 -37.91 -16.37 -24.44
CA GLU A 488 -37.17 -17.41 -23.72
C GLU A 488 -36.22 -16.83 -22.65
N GLY A 489 -36.08 -15.52 -22.59
CA GLY A 489 -35.21 -14.83 -21.63
C GLY A 489 -33.71 -15.04 -21.87
N ILE A 490 -33.33 -15.48 -23.09
CA ILE A 490 -31.95 -15.76 -23.46
C ILE A 490 -31.34 -14.53 -24.13
N LYS A 491 -30.11 -14.18 -23.73
CA LYS A 491 -29.38 -13.02 -24.26
C LYS A 491 -27.97 -13.41 -24.66
N VAL A 492 -27.52 -12.87 -25.78
CA VAL A 492 -26.11 -12.91 -26.21
C VAL A 492 -25.49 -11.56 -25.90
N LEU A 493 -24.49 -11.56 -25.03
CA LEU A 493 -23.89 -10.34 -24.48
C LEU A 493 -22.39 -10.30 -24.74
N LYS A 494 -21.86 -9.09 -24.92
CA LYS A 494 -20.43 -8.84 -25.01
C LYS A 494 -19.84 -8.75 -23.60
N GLY A 495 -19.02 -9.72 -23.18
CA GLY A 495 -18.37 -9.77 -21.88
C GLY A 495 -16.90 -9.36 -21.90
N ARG A 496 -16.30 -9.20 -20.70
CA ARG A 496 -14.87 -8.87 -20.54
C ARG A 496 -13.92 -9.89 -21.19
N TYR A 497 -14.35 -11.15 -21.26
CA TYR A 497 -13.55 -12.26 -21.79
C TYR A 497 -14.06 -12.75 -23.15
N GLY A 498 -14.90 -11.98 -23.81
CA GLY A 498 -15.53 -12.30 -25.08
C GLY A 498 -17.05 -12.43 -25.00
N PRO A 499 -17.73 -12.68 -26.14
CA PRO A 499 -19.17 -12.85 -26.18
C PRO A 499 -19.63 -14.08 -25.39
N TYR A 500 -20.80 -14.00 -24.75
CA TYR A 500 -21.39 -15.11 -24.01
C TYR A 500 -22.91 -15.11 -24.09
N VAL A 501 -23.48 -16.31 -24.00
CA VAL A 501 -24.94 -16.54 -23.93
C VAL A 501 -25.35 -16.68 -22.49
N THR A 502 -26.48 -16.08 -22.10
CA THR A 502 -27.01 -16.18 -20.73
C THR A 502 -28.51 -16.31 -20.70
N ASP A 503 -29.03 -17.13 -19.76
CA ASP A 503 -30.44 -17.23 -19.35
C ASP A 503 -30.73 -16.50 -18.02
N GLY A 504 -29.79 -15.65 -17.57
CA GLY A 504 -29.85 -15.00 -16.27
C GLY A 504 -29.34 -15.85 -15.09
N ASN A 505 -29.28 -17.19 -15.25
CA ASN A 505 -28.76 -18.12 -14.24
C ASN A 505 -27.39 -18.71 -14.61
N LYS A 506 -27.19 -19.00 -15.90
CA LYS A 506 -25.95 -19.54 -16.44
C LYS A 506 -25.36 -18.59 -17.48
N ASN A 507 -24.02 -18.57 -17.55
CA ASN A 507 -23.28 -17.82 -18.57
C ASN A 507 -22.37 -18.79 -19.31
N VAL A 508 -22.43 -18.80 -20.62
CA VAL A 508 -21.67 -19.70 -21.49
C VAL A 508 -20.95 -18.88 -22.55
N THR A 509 -19.64 -19.00 -22.60
CA THR A 509 -18.82 -18.29 -23.61
C THR A 509 -19.14 -18.80 -25.00
N VAL A 510 -19.36 -17.92 -25.96
CA VAL A 510 -19.51 -18.26 -27.37
C VAL A 510 -18.16 -18.76 -27.89
N PRO A 511 -18.11 -19.94 -28.55
CA PRO A 511 -16.93 -20.45 -29.22
C PRO A 511 -16.41 -19.46 -30.27
N LYS A 512 -15.06 -19.45 -30.46
CA LYS A 512 -14.42 -18.49 -31.38
C LYS A 512 -14.75 -18.71 -32.87
N ASP A 513 -15.22 -19.87 -33.20
CA ASP A 513 -15.63 -20.32 -34.54
C ASP A 513 -17.07 -19.98 -34.89
N LYS A 514 -17.83 -19.38 -33.95
CA LYS A 514 -19.22 -18.94 -34.17
C LYS A 514 -19.36 -17.43 -34.09
N ASP A 515 -20.08 -16.82 -35.02
CA ASP A 515 -20.41 -15.40 -34.96
C ASP A 515 -21.52 -15.18 -33.91
N PRO A 516 -21.28 -14.35 -32.87
CA PRO A 516 -22.28 -14.08 -31.84
C PRO A 516 -23.57 -13.41 -32.34
N LYS A 517 -23.54 -12.84 -33.55
CA LYS A 517 -24.70 -12.19 -34.18
C LYS A 517 -25.59 -13.15 -34.95
N GLU A 518 -25.06 -14.30 -35.34
CA GLU A 518 -25.75 -15.30 -36.20
C GLU A 518 -26.23 -16.52 -35.39
N LEU A 519 -26.06 -16.50 -34.04
CA LEU A 519 -26.50 -17.60 -33.19
C LEU A 519 -28.02 -17.75 -33.22
N THR A 520 -28.49 -18.97 -33.49
CA THR A 520 -29.91 -19.30 -33.41
C THR A 520 -30.34 -19.53 -31.95
N LEU A 521 -31.66 -19.48 -31.73
CA LEU A 521 -32.22 -19.76 -30.40
C LEU A 521 -31.88 -21.17 -29.93
N GLU A 522 -31.99 -22.15 -30.83
CA GLU A 522 -31.70 -23.56 -30.56
C GLU A 522 -30.25 -23.75 -30.14
N GLU A 523 -29.32 -23.12 -30.85
CA GLU A 523 -27.90 -23.16 -30.52
C GLU A 523 -27.62 -22.55 -29.13
N CYS A 524 -28.25 -21.42 -28.83
CA CYS A 524 -28.11 -20.77 -27.51
C CYS A 524 -28.67 -21.68 -26.39
N GLN A 525 -29.79 -22.34 -26.59
CA GLN A 525 -30.40 -23.28 -25.65
C GLN A 525 -29.50 -24.51 -25.44
N GLU A 526 -28.94 -25.05 -26.51
CA GLU A 526 -28.03 -26.18 -26.46
C GLU A 526 -26.73 -25.84 -25.71
N MET A 527 -26.17 -24.68 -25.99
CA MET A 527 -25.00 -24.17 -25.27
C MET A 527 -25.26 -24.05 -23.75
N ILE A 528 -26.41 -23.51 -23.35
CA ILE A 528 -26.80 -23.38 -21.95
C ILE A 528 -27.06 -24.74 -21.30
N LYS A 529 -27.66 -25.69 -22.02
CA LYS A 529 -27.97 -27.06 -21.59
C LYS A 529 -26.67 -27.85 -21.35
N ASN A 530 -25.69 -27.74 -22.24
CA ASN A 530 -24.43 -28.45 -22.21
C ASN A 530 -23.39 -27.78 -21.28
N ALA A 531 -23.72 -26.62 -20.69
CA ALA A 531 -22.84 -25.91 -19.76
C ALA A 531 -22.61 -26.70 -18.47
N PRO A 532 -21.36 -26.90 -18.06
CA PRO A 532 -21.07 -27.57 -16.79
C PRO A 532 -21.68 -26.81 -15.62
N THR A 533 -22.50 -27.51 -14.84
CA THR A 533 -23.11 -26.95 -13.61
C THR A 533 -22.03 -26.68 -12.56
N LYS A 534 -21.38 -25.53 -12.60
CA LYS A 534 -20.58 -25.08 -11.48
C LYS A 534 -21.50 -24.69 -10.34
N LYS A 535 -21.64 -25.58 -9.35
CA LYS A 535 -22.22 -25.25 -8.04
C LYS A 535 -21.30 -24.26 -7.32
N TRP A 536 -21.49 -22.98 -7.55
CA TRP A 536 -21.00 -21.96 -6.64
C TRP A 536 -22.04 -21.77 -5.54
N GLY A 537 -21.70 -22.27 -4.35
CA GLY A 537 -22.58 -22.26 -3.19
C GLY A 537 -22.96 -20.84 -2.76
N LYS A 538 -24.14 -20.39 -3.16
CA LYS A 538 -24.90 -19.40 -2.39
C LYS A 538 -25.74 -20.14 -1.37
N LYS A 539 -25.29 -20.20 -0.12
CA LYS A 539 -26.18 -20.49 1.02
C LYS A 539 -27.26 -19.41 1.05
N LYS A 540 -28.47 -19.73 0.55
CA LYS A 540 -29.68 -18.94 0.81
C LYS A 540 -29.94 -18.99 2.32
N LYS A 541 -29.78 -17.87 3.02
CA LYS A 541 -30.37 -17.68 4.35
C LYS A 541 -31.88 -17.66 4.16
N ALA A 542 -32.56 -18.72 4.62
CA ALA A 542 -33.98 -18.75 4.76
C ALA A 542 -34.41 -17.71 5.81
N THR A 543 -35.00 -16.63 5.37
CA THR A 543 -35.72 -15.68 6.23
C THR A 543 -37.05 -16.32 6.61
N LYS A 544 -37.14 -16.84 7.84
CA LYS A 544 -38.43 -17.16 8.46
C LYS A 544 -39.21 -15.86 8.65
N LYS A 545 -40.24 -15.65 7.82
CA LYS A 545 -41.34 -14.74 8.11
C LYS A 545 -42.10 -15.24 9.32
N LYS A 546 -42.03 -14.52 10.43
CA LYS A 546 -43.01 -14.66 11.52
C LYS A 546 -44.31 -13.99 11.10
N ALA A 547 -45.32 -14.81 10.84
CA ALA A 547 -46.68 -14.34 10.78
C ALA A 547 -47.20 -14.16 12.21
N THR A 548 -47.58 -12.94 12.51
CA THR A 548 -48.35 -12.59 13.70
C THR A 548 -49.80 -12.99 13.51
N THR A 549 -50.29 -13.94 14.34
CA THR A 549 -51.73 -14.08 14.63
C THR A 549 -51.94 -14.16 16.12
N LYS A 550 -52.66 -13.16 16.63
CA LYS A 550 -53.28 -13.12 17.95
C LYS A 550 -54.31 -14.25 18.09
N LYS A 551 -54.34 -14.97 19.21
CA LYS A 551 -55.56 -15.36 19.94
C LYS A 551 -55.23 -15.84 21.32
N LYS A 552 -55.79 -15.10 22.28
CA LYS A 552 -56.44 -15.32 23.56
C LYS A 552 -56.28 -16.65 24.29
N ALA A 553 -55.99 -16.46 25.54
CA ALA A 553 -56.09 -17.24 26.75
C ALA A 553 -57.19 -18.35 26.78
N THR A 554 -56.84 -19.46 27.41
CA THR A 554 -57.64 -19.98 28.53
C THR A 554 -56.87 -21.06 29.32
N THR A 555 -57.00 -20.93 30.58
CA THR A 555 -56.68 -21.66 31.78
C THR A 555 -56.89 -23.18 31.77
N LYS A 556 -56.09 -23.86 32.56
CA LYS A 556 -56.35 -24.88 33.68
C LYS A 556 -55.53 -26.17 33.54
N LYS A 557 -54.67 -26.35 34.49
CA LYS A 557 -54.67 -27.19 35.68
C LYS A 557 -54.42 -28.70 35.52
N LYS A 558 -53.52 -29.15 36.40
CA LYS A 558 -53.39 -30.42 37.09
C LYS A 558 -52.89 -31.64 36.31
N ALA A 559 -52.12 -32.51 36.84
CA ALA A 559 -51.44 -32.81 38.11
C ALA A 559 -50.75 -34.17 37.99
N THR A 560 -49.65 -34.28 38.71
CA THR A 560 -49.21 -35.40 39.53
C THR A 560 -49.03 -36.82 38.96
N LYS A 561 -47.89 -37.32 39.25
CA LYS A 561 -47.47 -38.47 40.10
C LYS A 561 -46.50 -39.40 39.40
N LYS A 562 -45.34 -39.50 39.99
CA LYS A 562 -44.82 -40.59 40.90
C LYS A 562 -44.52 -41.90 40.16
N LYS A 563 -43.42 -42.51 40.30
CA LYS A 563 -42.54 -43.01 41.32
C LYS A 563 -41.61 -44.07 40.75
N LYS A 564 -40.36 -44.06 41.22
CA LYS A 564 -39.62 -45.17 41.83
C LYS A 564 -39.34 -46.39 40.95
N THR A 565 -38.21 -47.01 41.00
CA THR A 565 -37.27 -47.47 42.02
C THR A 565 -36.06 -48.12 41.33
N THR A 566 -34.88 -47.83 41.77
CA THR A 566 -33.96 -48.60 42.61
C THR A 566 -33.16 -49.74 41.97
N LYS A 567 -31.92 -49.64 42.21
CA LYS A 567 -30.91 -50.48 42.88
C LYS A 567 -29.92 -51.18 41.99
N LYS A 568 -28.66 -50.82 42.25
CA LYS A 568 -27.59 -51.59 42.94
C LYS A 568 -26.97 -52.68 42.06
N LYS A 569 -25.73 -52.85 42.00
CA LYS A 569 -24.56 -53.00 42.86
C LYS A 569 -23.38 -53.30 41.95
N THR A 570 -22.24 -52.78 42.13
CA THR A 570 -21.09 -53.05 42.98
C THR A 570 -20.01 -53.91 42.33
N VAL A 571 -18.79 -53.32 42.35
CA VAL A 571 -17.53 -53.96 42.81
C VAL A 571 -16.85 -54.86 41.77
N ALA A 572 -15.64 -54.81 41.49
CA ALA A 572 -14.36 -54.40 42.02
C ALA A 572 -13.24 -54.86 41.13
N LYS A 573 -12.16 -54.12 41.18
CA LYS A 573 -10.75 -54.51 41.39
C LYS A 573 -9.96 -55.34 40.39
N LYS A 574 -8.81 -54.69 40.14
CA LYS A 574 -7.46 -55.28 39.96
C LYS A 574 -7.16 -55.82 38.59
N LYS A 575 -6.20 -55.31 37.91
CA LYS A 575 -4.76 -55.16 38.18
C LYS A 575 -4.21 -53.98 37.39
#